data_504ddcbfb49b57e242005c30be2dc135
#
_entry.id   504ddcbfb49b57e242005c30be2dc135
#
_cell.length_a   1.000
_cell.length_b   1.000
_cell.length_c   1.000
_cell.angle_alpha   90.00
_cell.angle_beta   90.00
_cell.angle_gamma   90.00
#
_symmetry.space_group_name_H-M   'P 1'
#
loop_
_entity.id
_entity.type
_entity.pdbx_description
1 polymer ?
#
loop_
_entity_poly.entity_id
_entity_poly.type
_entity_poly.pdbx_seq_one_letter_code
_entity_poly.pdbx_strand_id
1 'polypeptide(L)'
;MPYKDGVKGWVVCLSCFVGNFILGGIKRSFGLALPSLKSYFDSDTSSLSLVASILEGMYYIVGPFASVSANKFGLRTTSLIGSILTSAGLLISTTATHVVMMILFYSILGGTGLGFIYLPASVACNYYFEKQRGLATGLSKCGYSIGGIVCPLVANLVISNSGWTAMFYMFSFASFVNCGFSFLLDPTCSNANEYEKVEEDELSICDKHDVDFDQPESPIEEVIVEKSKNSSNEGNNREPLSKFQV
;
A
#
# COMPACT_ATOMS: atom_id res chain seq x y z
N MET A 1 -23.68 -14.24 11.77
CA MET A 1 -22.40 -13.93 11.10
C MET A 1 -22.71 -13.38 9.72
N PRO A 2 -22.25 -12.19 9.32
CA PRO A 2 -22.53 -11.66 8.01
C PRO A 2 -21.83 -12.50 6.93
N TYR A 3 -22.45 -12.58 5.79
CA TYR A 3 -22.11 -13.34 4.60
C TYR A 3 -20.64 -13.11 4.19
N LYS A 4 -19.70 -13.92 4.66
CA LYS A 4 -18.33 -13.96 4.18
C LYS A 4 -18.35 -14.55 2.76
N ASP A 5 -17.57 -13.99 1.83
CA ASP A 5 -17.49 -14.39 0.40
C ASP A 5 -18.75 -14.12 -0.47
N GLY A 6 -19.63 -13.18 -0.12
CA GLY A 6 -20.82 -12.82 -0.88
C GLY A 6 -20.64 -11.63 -1.84
N VAL A 7 -21.69 -11.31 -2.63
CA VAL A 7 -21.71 -10.16 -3.56
C VAL A 7 -21.38 -8.83 -2.87
N LYS A 8 -21.75 -8.67 -1.61
CA LYS A 8 -21.41 -7.49 -0.80
C LYS A 8 -19.90 -7.33 -0.63
N GLY A 9 -19.15 -8.41 -0.43
CA GLY A 9 -17.70 -8.38 -0.35
C GLY A 9 -17.05 -7.84 -1.63
N TRP A 10 -17.56 -8.21 -2.80
CA TRP A 10 -17.05 -7.72 -4.08
C TRP A 10 -17.35 -6.24 -4.31
N VAL A 11 -18.49 -5.73 -3.84
CA VAL A 11 -18.80 -4.30 -3.88
C VAL A 11 -17.84 -3.51 -2.99
N VAL A 12 -17.54 -4.01 -1.80
CA VAL A 12 -16.53 -3.41 -0.90
C VAL A 12 -15.14 -3.46 -1.53
N CYS A 13 -14.76 -4.58 -2.15
CA CYS A 13 -13.49 -4.72 -2.86
C CYS A 13 -13.37 -3.69 -3.99
N LEU A 14 -14.45 -3.44 -4.75
CA LEU A 14 -14.48 -2.41 -5.78
C LEU A 14 -14.32 -1.01 -5.18
N SER A 15 -14.95 -0.71 -4.05
CA SER A 15 -14.76 0.56 -3.33
C SER A 15 -13.31 0.75 -2.89
N CYS A 16 -12.70 -0.28 -2.34
CA CYS A 16 -11.29 -0.28 -1.96
C CYS A 16 -10.35 -0.10 -3.18
N PHE A 17 -10.68 -0.74 -4.31
CA PHE A 17 -9.97 -0.58 -5.57
C PHE A 17 -9.99 0.88 -6.04
N VAL A 18 -11.16 1.54 -6.03
CA VAL A 18 -11.32 2.94 -6.43
C VAL A 18 -10.53 3.87 -5.49
N GLY A 19 -10.60 3.64 -4.18
CA GLY A 19 -9.82 4.40 -3.20
C GLY A 19 -8.32 4.30 -3.45
N ASN A 20 -7.80 3.09 -3.64
CA ASN A 20 -6.40 2.84 -3.97
C ASN A 20 -6.00 3.42 -5.34
N PHE A 21 -6.89 3.37 -6.33
CA PHE A 21 -6.67 3.96 -7.66
C PHE A 21 -6.43 5.48 -7.57
N ILE A 22 -7.29 6.18 -6.86
CA ILE A 22 -7.19 7.64 -6.66
C ILE A 22 -5.91 7.97 -5.88
N LEU A 23 -5.61 7.21 -4.84
CA LEU A 23 -4.43 7.38 -4.02
C LEU A 23 -3.14 7.23 -4.83
N GLY A 24 -3.01 6.17 -5.63
CA GLY A 24 -1.88 5.96 -6.54
C GLY A 24 -1.75 7.05 -7.58
N GLY A 25 -2.88 7.55 -8.10
CA GLY A 25 -2.95 8.63 -9.06
C GLY A 25 -2.43 9.95 -8.50
N ILE A 26 -2.91 10.39 -7.34
CA ILE A 26 -2.50 11.65 -6.70
C ILE A 26 -1.00 11.65 -6.42
N LYS A 27 -0.49 10.58 -5.79
CA LYS A 27 0.92 10.48 -5.38
C LYS A 27 1.88 10.52 -6.57
N ARG A 28 1.58 9.82 -7.66
CA ARG A 28 2.48 9.74 -8.82
C ARG A 28 2.34 10.92 -9.78
N SER A 29 1.17 11.54 -9.87
CA SER A 29 0.93 12.66 -10.78
C SER A 29 1.62 13.96 -10.35
N PHE A 30 1.94 14.11 -9.06
CA PHE A 30 2.64 15.30 -8.56
C PHE A 30 3.99 15.51 -9.25
N GLY A 31 4.71 14.43 -9.54
CA GLY A 31 5.99 14.51 -10.28
C GLY A 31 5.90 15.17 -11.65
N LEU A 32 4.76 15.02 -12.34
CA LEU A 32 4.54 15.67 -13.65
C LEU A 32 4.20 17.16 -13.52
N ALA A 33 3.65 17.58 -12.39
CA ALA A 33 3.37 19.00 -12.14
C ALA A 33 4.62 19.79 -11.74
N LEU A 34 5.72 19.14 -11.34
CA LEU A 34 6.94 19.79 -10.88
C LEU A 34 7.50 20.86 -11.85
N PRO A 35 7.62 20.62 -13.17
CA PRO A 35 8.12 21.64 -14.09
C PRO A 35 7.22 22.89 -14.15
N SER A 36 5.90 22.69 -14.17
CA SER A 36 4.92 23.78 -14.19
C SER A 36 4.90 24.57 -12.88
N LEU A 37 5.00 23.88 -11.74
CA LEU A 37 5.07 24.47 -10.42
C LEU A 37 6.38 25.25 -10.21
N LYS A 38 7.50 24.74 -10.73
CA LYS A 38 8.79 25.42 -10.69
C LYS A 38 8.74 26.76 -11.41
N SER A 39 8.14 26.78 -12.59
CA SER A 39 7.96 28.01 -13.37
C SER A 39 7.01 29.00 -12.69
N TYR A 40 5.98 28.51 -11.98
CA TYR A 40 4.98 29.35 -11.33
C TYR A 40 5.50 29.99 -10.03
N PHE A 41 6.20 29.21 -9.19
CA PHE A 41 6.68 29.67 -7.87
C PHE A 41 8.08 30.26 -7.91
N ASP A 42 8.76 30.25 -9.06
CA ASP A 42 10.17 30.64 -9.22
C ASP A 42 11.08 30.04 -8.13
N SER A 43 10.85 28.75 -7.83
CA SER A 43 11.43 28.06 -6.71
C SER A 43 12.33 26.92 -7.17
N ASP A 44 13.31 26.56 -6.31
CA ASP A 44 14.20 25.43 -6.58
C ASP A 44 13.45 24.09 -6.59
N THR A 45 13.91 23.19 -7.45
CA THR A 45 13.39 21.81 -7.53
C THR A 45 13.46 21.10 -6.18
N SER A 46 14.46 21.41 -5.33
CA SER A 46 14.61 20.87 -3.99
C SER A 46 13.43 21.21 -3.08
N SER A 47 12.98 22.47 -3.09
CA SER A 47 11.83 22.93 -2.30
C SER A 47 10.53 22.24 -2.71
N LEU A 48 10.33 22.03 -4.02
CA LEU A 48 9.16 21.31 -4.53
C LEU A 48 9.22 19.80 -4.25
N SER A 49 10.41 19.22 -4.26
CA SER A 49 10.61 17.80 -3.85
C SER A 49 10.30 17.60 -2.37
N LEU A 50 10.57 18.57 -1.51
CA LEU A 50 10.17 18.54 -0.10
C LEU A 50 8.65 18.44 0.07
N VAL A 51 7.87 19.10 -0.79
CA VAL A 51 6.39 19.00 -0.79
C VAL A 51 5.96 17.53 -0.94
N ALA A 52 6.54 16.81 -1.91
CA ALA A 52 6.24 15.41 -2.15
C ALA A 52 6.72 14.51 -0.98
N SER A 53 7.93 14.77 -0.46
CA SER A 53 8.49 13.97 0.64
C SER A 53 7.69 14.13 1.94
N ILE A 54 7.24 15.35 2.25
CA ILE A 54 6.40 15.61 3.43
C ILE A 54 5.04 14.93 3.26
N LEU A 55 4.45 14.94 2.06
CA LEU A 55 3.20 14.23 1.79
C LEU A 55 3.34 12.73 2.05
N GLU A 56 4.42 12.11 1.57
CA GLU A 56 4.71 10.69 1.84
C GLU A 56 4.93 10.44 3.32
N GLY A 57 5.70 11.28 4.00
CA GLY A 57 5.94 11.16 5.44
C GLY A 57 4.64 11.24 6.24
N MET A 58 3.78 12.23 5.96
CA MET A 58 2.49 12.39 6.63
C MET A 58 1.55 11.21 6.37
N TYR A 59 1.54 10.70 5.14
CA TYR A 59 0.76 9.52 4.78
C TYR A 59 1.09 8.30 5.66
N TYR A 60 2.37 8.04 5.96
CA TYR A 60 2.78 6.93 6.82
C TYR A 60 2.60 7.23 8.31
N ILE A 61 2.96 8.44 8.77
CA ILE A 61 2.85 8.84 10.18
C ILE A 61 1.40 8.78 10.66
N VAL A 62 0.44 9.07 9.79
CA VAL A 62 -0.98 9.05 10.12
C VAL A 62 -1.54 7.64 10.23
N GLY A 63 -0.85 6.61 9.73
CA GLY A 63 -1.31 5.21 9.78
C GLY A 63 -1.83 4.76 11.16
N PRO A 64 -1.06 4.89 12.25
CA PRO A 64 -1.52 4.52 13.60
C PRO A 64 -2.76 5.31 14.05
N PHE A 65 -2.84 6.61 13.75
CA PHE A 65 -4.01 7.44 14.08
C PHE A 65 -5.25 7.02 13.29
N ALA A 66 -5.06 6.66 12.02
CA ALA A 66 -6.12 6.13 11.16
C ALA A 66 -6.63 4.78 11.69
N SER A 67 -5.74 3.91 12.22
CA SER A 67 -6.10 2.65 12.85
C SER A 67 -6.99 2.87 14.09
N VAL A 68 -6.56 3.74 15.00
CA VAL A 68 -7.36 4.09 16.18
C VAL A 68 -8.72 4.69 15.78
N SER A 69 -8.75 5.54 14.75
CA SER A 69 -9.99 6.13 14.23
C SER A 69 -10.91 5.06 13.62
N ALA A 70 -10.37 4.11 12.86
CA ALA A 70 -11.11 3.01 12.28
C ALA A 70 -11.73 2.11 13.36
N ASN A 71 -11.01 1.87 14.46
CA ASN A 71 -11.48 1.07 15.59
C ASN A 71 -12.60 1.79 16.38
N LYS A 72 -12.52 3.12 16.52
CA LYS A 72 -13.54 3.89 17.27
C LYS A 72 -14.76 4.25 16.44
N PHE A 73 -14.57 4.72 15.24
CA PHE A 73 -15.61 5.29 14.38
C PHE A 73 -16.04 4.38 13.24
N GLY A 74 -15.32 3.26 13.04
CA GLY A 74 -15.56 2.33 11.94
C GLY A 74 -14.87 2.74 10.64
N LEU A 75 -14.67 1.76 9.75
CA LEU A 75 -13.97 1.92 8.47
C LEU A 75 -14.62 2.95 7.55
N ARG A 76 -15.97 2.96 7.52
CA ARG A 76 -16.74 3.89 6.71
C ARG A 76 -16.47 5.35 7.07
N THR A 77 -16.61 5.69 8.37
CA THR A 77 -16.43 7.06 8.86
C THR A 77 -15.00 7.53 8.65
N THR A 78 -14.02 6.65 8.90
CA THR A 78 -12.59 6.94 8.70
C THR A 78 -12.29 7.25 7.23
N SER A 79 -12.80 6.46 6.30
CA SER A 79 -12.64 6.69 4.86
C SER A 79 -13.34 7.98 4.40
N LEU A 80 -14.52 8.31 4.94
CA LEU A 80 -15.23 9.55 4.65
C LEU A 80 -14.43 10.78 5.10
N ILE A 81 -13.94 10.78 6.33
CA ILE A 81 -13.09 11.86 6.86
C ILE A 81 -11.85 12.04 5.99
N GLY A 82 -11.19 10.93 5.62
CA GLY A 82 -10.03 10.95 4.75
C GLY A 82 -10.33 11.57 3.38
N SER A 83 -11.44 11.18 2.75
CA SER A 83 -11.82 11.67 1.42
C SER A 83 -12.15 13.17 1.44
N ILE A 84 -12.86 13.65 2.46
CA ILE A 84 -13.17 15.08 2.64
C ILE A 84 -11.89 15.87 2.88
N LEU A 85 -11.01 15.37 3.76
CA LEU A 85 -9.76 16.03 4.10
C LEU A 85 -8.82 16.15 2.89
N THR A 86 -8.70 15.08 2.10
CA THR A 86 -7.91 15.09 0.86
C THR A 86 -8.50 16.03 -0.17
N SER A 87 -9.82 16.00 -0.38
CA SER A 87 -10.48 16.90 -1.33
C SER A 87 -10.32 18.36 -0.94
N ALA A 88 -10.51 18.70 0.34
CA ALA A 88 -10.32 20.07 0.86
C ALA A 88 -8.84 20.50 0.73
N GLY A 89 -7.89 19.65 1.09
CA GLY A 89 -6.46 19.94 0.96
C GLY A 89 -6.05 20.25 -0.48
N LEU A 90 -6.52 19.44 -1.43
CA LEU A 90 -6.27 19.67 -2.85
C LEU A 90 -6.94 20.95 -3.36
N LEU A 91 -8.19 21.24 -2.98
CA LEU A 91 -8.89 22.46 -3.37
C LEU A 91 -8.18 23.72 -2.86
N ILE A 92 -7.85 23.77 -1.57
CA ILE A 92 -7.17 24.93 -0.98
C ILE A 92 -5.77 25.10 -1.59
N SER A 93 -5.10 23.99 -1.93
CA SER A 93 -3.80 24.00 -2.58
C SER A 93 -3.80 24.70 -3.97
N THR A 94 -4.95 24.76 -4.66
CA THR A 94 -5.06 25.50 -5.93
C THR A 94 -4.91 27.00 -5.78
N THR A 95 -5.18 27.56 -4.61
CA THR A 95 -5.04 28.98 -4.29
C THR A 95 -3.67 29.34 -3.71
N ALA A 96 -2.74 28.37 -3.64
CA ALA A 96 -1.42 28.59 -3.07
C ALA A 96 -0.60 29.57 -3.90
N THR A 97 -0.10 30.62 -3.25
CA THR A 97 0.80 31.63 -3.84
C THR A 97 2.26 31.39 -3.50
N HIS A 98 2.52 30.55 -2.48
CA HIS A 98 3.87 30.23 -1.99
C HIS A 98 4.01 28.72 -1.76
N VAL A 99 5.23 28.20 -1.93
CA VAL A 99 5.54 26.78 -1.70
C VAL A 99 5.16 26.32 -0.28
N VAL A 100 5.31 27.20 0.72
CA VAL A 100 4.93 26.91 2.12
C VAL A 100 3.43 26.61 2.25
N MET A 101 2.58 27.31 1.52
CA MET A 101 1.15 27.02 1.48
C MET A 101 0.86 25.65 0.86
N MET A 102 1.62 25.25 -0.18
CA MET A 102 1.52 23.90 -0.74
C MET A 102 1.93 22.84 0.27
N ILE A 103 2.98 23.07 1.05
CA ILE A 103 3.38 22.14 2.12
C ILE A 103 2.26 21.96 3.13
N LEU A 104 1.65 23.05 3.61
CA LEU A 104 0.59 23.00 4.63
C LEU A 104 -0.68 22.29 4.10
N PHE A 105 -1.17 22.70 2.94
CA PHE A 105 -2.47 22.23 2.47
C PHE A 105 -2.38 20.94 1.64
N TYR A 106 -1.43 20.85 0.72
CA TYR A 106 -1.28 19.63 -0.08
C TYR A 106 -0.59 18.52 0.71
N SER A 107 0.58 18.80 1.34
CA SER A 107 1.37 17.73 1.96
C SER A 107 0.82 17.33 3.32
N ILE A 108 0.56 18.27 4.23
CA ILE A 108 0.09 17.93 5.57
C ILE A 108 -1.38 17.54 5.53
N LEU A 109 -2.25 18.42 5.04
CA LEU A 109 -3.69 18.16 5.04
C LEU A 109 -4.08 17.06 4.04
N GLY A 110 -3.59 17.12 2.81
CA GLY A 110 -3.80 16.09 1.78
C GLY A 110 -3.18 14.75 2.17
N GLY A 111 -1.93 14.75 2.66
CA GLY A 111 -1.23 13.53 3.10
C GLY A 111 -1.93 12.82 4.26
N THR A 112 -2.41 13.57 5.26
CA THR A 112 -3.22 13.00 6.35
C THR A 112 -4.50 12.35 5.81
N GLY A 113 -5.21 13.03 4.91
CA GLY A 113 -6.41 12.49 4.28
C GLY A 113 -6.17 11.21 3.51
N LEU A 114 -5.06 11.14 2.75
CA LEU A 114 -4.66 9.93 2.01
C LEU A 114 -4.38 8.74 2.94
N GLY A 115 -3.75 8.99 4.12
CA GLY A 115 -3.53 7.97 5.14
C GLY A 115 -4.86 7.41 5.68
N PHE A 116 -5.84 8.28 5.92
CA PHE A 116 -7.18 7.89 6.37
C PHE A 116 -7.99 7.13 5.30
N ILE A 117 -7.70 7.29 4.00
CA ILE A 117 -8.31 6.50 2.92
C ILE A 117 -7.65 5.12 2.79
N TYR A 118 -6.32 5.07 2.90
CA TYR A 118 -5.55 3.84 2.66
C TYR A 118 -5.86 2.72 3.63
N LEU A 119 -5.92 3.04 4.93
CA LEU A 119 -6.09 2.04 5.97
C LEU A 119 -7.44 1.30 5.85
N PRO A 120 -8.60 1.97 5.76
CA PRO A 120 -9.87 1.29 5.53
C PRO A 120 -9.87 0.47 4.25
N ALA A 121 -9.27 0.96 3.16
CA ALA A 121 -9.18 0.24 1.90
C ALA A 121 -8.35 -1.05 1.99
N SER A 122 -7.35 -1.09 2.86
CA SER A 122 -6.52 -2.28 3.07
C SER A 122 -7.19 -3.29 3.99
N VAL A 123 -7.83 -2.83 5.06
CA VAL A 123 -8.42 -3.70 6.10
C VAL A 123 -9.77 -4.25 5.67
N ALA A 124 -10.62 -3.47 4.99
CA ALA A 124 -11.94 -3.90 4.58
C ALA A 124 -11.92 -5.18 3.71
N CYS A 125 -10.99 -5.30 2.76
CA CYS A 125 -10.86 -6.52 1.96
C CYS A 125 -10.56 -7.74 2.81
N ASN A 126 -9.71 -7.60 3.83
CA ASN A 126 -9.35 -8.71 4.73
C ASN A 126 -10.52 -9.18 5.60
N TYR A 127 -11.45 -8.27 5.91
CA TYR A 127 -12.61 -8.56 6.74
C TYR A 127 -13.72 -9.32 6.01
N TYR A 128 -13.99 -8.96 4.75
CA TYR A 128 -15.10 -9.54 3.97
C TYR A 128 -14.77 -10.87 3.31
N PHE A 129 -13.48 -11.20 3.13
CA PHE A 129 -13.06 -12.44 2.47
C PHE A 129 -12.28 -13.34 3.43
N GLU A 130 -12.65 -14.64 3.46
CA GLU A 130 -11.96 -15.66 4.22
C GLU A 130 -11.19 -16.62 3.30
N LYS A 131 -11.87 -17.20 2.31
CA LYS A 131 -11.23 -18.12 1.34
C LYS A 131 -10.44 -17.43 0.25
N GLN A 132 -10.90 -16.25 -0.19
CA GLN A 132 -10.32 -15.51 -1.31
C GLN A 132 -9.63 -14.21 -0.86
N ARG A 133 -9.18 -14.15 0.41
CA ARG A 133 -8.55 -12.98 1.02
C ARG A 133 -7.39 -12.43 0.19
N GLY A 134 -6.46 -13.32 -0.23
CA GLY A 134 -5.30 -12.91 -1.03
C GLY A 134 -5.69 -12.33 -2.39
N LEU A 135 -6.70 -12.90 -3.05
CA LEU A 135 -7.18 -12.41 -4.36
C LEU A 135 -7.87 -11.05 -4.21
N ALA A 136 -8.73 -10.88 -3.21
CA ALA A 136 -9.42 -9.61 -2.97
C ALA A 136 -8.45 -8.48 -2.59
N THR A 137 -7.49 -8.77 -1.71
CA THR A 137 -6.46 -7.81 -1.31
C THR A 137 -5.54 -7.47 -2.49
N GLY A 138 -5.11 -8.47 -3.26
CA GLY A 138 -4.31 -8.28 -4.48
C GLY A 138 -5.03 -7.41 -5.50
N LEU A 139 -6.32 -7.69 -5.77
CA LEU A 139 -7.14 -6.89 -6.69
C LEU A 139 -7.27 -5.44 -6.22
N SER A 140 -7.54 -5.22 -4.93
CA SER A 140 -7.60 -3.88 -4.36
C SER A 140 -6.28 -3.12 -4.51
N LYS A 141 -5.13 -3.77 -4.28
CA LYS A 141 -3.78 -3.18 -4.45
C LYS A 141 -3.42 -2.93 -5.92
N CYS A 142 -3.92 -3.74 -6.86
CA CYS A 142 -3.77 -3.47 -8.30
C CYS A 142 -4.35 -2.10 -8.68
N GLY A 143 -5.41 -1.64 -7.99
CA GLY A 143 -5.96 -0.30 -8.17
C GLY A 143 -4.91 0.79 -8.00
N TYR A 144 -4.06 0.70 -6.98
CA TYR A 144 -2.97 1.65 -6.74
C TYR A 144 -1.97 1.73 -7.91
N SER A 145 -1.58 0.57 -8.44
CA SER A 145 -0.63 0.50 -9.56
C SER A 145 -1.24 1.02 -10.87
N ILE A 146 -2.48 0.63 -11.16
CA ILE A 146 -3.20 1.07 -12.36
C ILE A 146 -3.46 2.60 -12.27
N GLY A 147 -3.91 3.09 -11.12
CA GLY A 147 -4.08 4.52 -10.87
C GLY A 147 -2.79 5.30 -11.04
N GLY A 148 -1.67 4.73 -10.56
CA GLY A 148 -0.34 5.32 -10.70
C GLY A 148 0.22 5.35 -12.14
N ILE A 149 -0.40 4.65 -13.09
CA ILE A 149 -0.06 4.69 -14.51
C ILE A 149 -1.06 5.57 -15.27
N VAL A 150 -2.36 5.33 -15.09
CA VAL A 150 -3.42 5.99 -15.86
C VAL A 150 -3.57 7.46 -15.48
N CYS A 151 -3.61 7.75 -14.17
CA CYS A 151 -3.82 9.13 -13.71
C CYS A 151 -2.72 10.11 -14.14
N PRO A 152 -1.41 9.76 -14.10
CA PRO A 152 -0.37 10.64 -14.61
C PRO A 152 -0.52 10.93 -16.11
N LEU A 153 -0.95 9.96 -16.92
CA LEU A 153 -1.19 10.19 -18.35
C LEU A 153 -2.31 11.21 -18.56
N VAL A 154 -3.42 11.06 -17.85
CA VAL A 154 -4.54 12.02 -17.91
C VAL A 154 -4.10 13.38 -17.34
N ALA A 155 -3.37 13.39 -16.22
CA ALA A 155 -2.86 14.61 -15.62
C ALA A 155 -1.95 15.39 -16.56
N ASN A 156 -1.09 14.71 -17.32
CA ASN A 156 -0.23 15.36 -18.31
C ASN A 156 -1.04 16.07 -19.40
N LEU A 157 -2.10 15.44 -19.92
CA LEU A 157 -3.01 16.05 -20.89
C LEU A 157 -3.73 17.27 -20.30
N VAL A 158 -4.17 17.18 -19.06
CA VAL A 158 -4.85 18.28 -18.36
C VAL A 158 -3.89 19.45 -18.10
N ILE A 159 -2.67 19.16 -17.66
CA ILE A 159 -1.64 20.19 -17.42
C ILE A 159 -1.29 20.93 -18.73
N SER A 160 -1.15 20.20 -19.84
CA SER A 160 -0.82 20.78 -21.15
C SER A 160 -1.90 21.73 -21.67
N ASN A 161 -3.17 21.47 -21.38
CA ASN A 161 -4.30 22.25 -21.89
C ASN A 161 -4.76 23.37 -20.93
N SER A 162 -4.71 23.13 -19.63
CA SER A 162 -5.38 24.00 -18.63
C SER A 162 -4.47 24.35 -17.42
N GLY A 163 -3.23 23.89 -17.44
CA GLY A 163 -2.26 24.16 -16.38
C GLY A 163 -2.38 23.24 -15.15
N TRP A 164 -1.45 23.43 -14.22
CA TRP A 164 -1.31 22.58 -13.02
C TRP A 164 -2.52 22.67 -12.07
N THR A 165 -3.18 23.83 -11.98
CA THR A 165 -4.37 24.03 -11.14
C THR A 165 -5.52 23.12 -11.54
N ALA A 166 -5.75 22.90 -12.84
CA ALA A 166 -6.79 22.03 -13.35
C ALA A 166 -6.56 20.56 -12.94
N MET A 167 -5.30 20.12 -12.85
CA MET A 167 -4.95 18.79 -12.34
C MET A 167 -5.40 18.64 -10.87
N PHE A 168 -5.15 19.65 -10.02
CA PHE A 168 -5.57 19.62 -8.63
C PHE A 168 -7.10 19.60 -8.47
N TYR A 169 -7.83 20.36 -9.30
CA TYR A 169 -9.31 20.30 -9.33
C TYR A 169 -9.80 18.90 -9.72
N MET A 170 -9.21 18.29 -10.73
CA MET A 170 -9.55 16.93 -11.15
C MET A 170 -9.38 15.90 -10.01
N PHE A 171 -8.24 15.94 -9.31
CA PHE A 171 -7.99 15.02 -8.20
C PHE A 171 -8.84 15.33 -6.97
N SER A 172 -9.16 16.59 -6.71
CA SER A 172 -10.09 16.97 -5.65
C SER A 172 -11.48 16.42 -5.92
N PHE A 173 -11.97 16.55 -7.16
CA PHE A 173 -13.25 15.98 -7.57
C PHE A 173 -13.24 14.44 -7.47
N ALA A 174 -12.17 13.78 -7.92
CA ALA A 174 -12.03 12.34 -7.78
C ALA A 174 -12.05 11.90 -6.30
N SER A 175 -11.36 12.63 -5.41
CA SER A 175 -11.39 12.34 -3.96
C SER A 175 -12.78 12.57 -3.36
N PHE A 176 -13.52 13.55 -3.85
CA PHE A 176 -14.90 13.78 -3.43
C PHE A 176 -15.83 12.64 -3.90
N VAL A 177 -15.66 12.13 -5.12
CA VAL A 177 -16.37 10.95 -5.61
C VAL A 177 -16.05 9.72 -4.76
N ASN A 178 -14.80 9.57 -4.29
CA ASN A 178 -14.44 8.50 -3.35
C ASN A 178 -15.23 8.55 -2.03
N CYS A 179 -15.65 9.75 -1.60
CA CYS A 179 -16.57 9.89 -0.46
C CYS A 179 -17.88 9.11 -0.70
N GLY A 180 -18.44 9.16 -1.92
CA GLY A 180 -19.61 8.36 -2.30
C GLY A 180 -19.35 6.85 -2.22
N PHE A 181 -18.19 6.38 -2.69
CA PHE A 181 -17.81 4.97 -2.58
C PHE A 181 -17.56 4.54 -1.13
N SER A 182 -17.16 5.43 -0.25
CA SER A 182 -17.00 5.15 1.19
C SER A 182 -18.34 4.79 1.87
N PHE A 183 -19.48 5.22 1.33
CA PHE A 183 -20.79 4.79 1.81
C PHE A 183 -21.10 3.31 1.55
N LEU A 184 -20.41 2.68 0.60
CA LEU A 184 -20.54 1.24 0.31
C LEU A 184 -19.82 0.37 1.35
N LEU A 185 -18.92 0.95 2.16
CA LEU A 185 -18.33 0.26 3.30
C LEU A 185 -19.36 0.13 4.42
N ASP A 186 -19.49 -1.06 4.98
CA ASP A 186 -20.47 -1.34 6.04
C ASP A 186 -20.00 -0.72 7.37
N PRO A 187 -20.88 -0.04 8.12
CA PRO A 187 -20.52 0.54 9.41
C PRO A 187 -20.29 -0.50 10.50
N THR A 188 -20.69 -1.76 10.29
CA THR A 188 -20.67 -2.83 11.30
C THR A 188 -19.28 -3.43 11.54
N CYS A 189 -18.27 -3.08 10.75
CA CYS A 189 -16.89 -3.54 10.91
C CYS A 189 -16.15 -2.72 11.97
N SER A 190 -16.67 -2.66 13.20
CA SER A 190 -16.08 -1.89 14.32
C SER A 190 -15.67 -2.78 15.51
N ASN A 191 -15.25 -4.02 15.28
CA ASN A 191 -14.74 -4.84 16.37
C ASN A 191 -13.22 -4.72 16.48
N ALA A 192 -12.76 -3.92 17.44
CA ALA A 192 -11.34 -3.66 17.74
C ALA A 192 -10.48 -4.93 17.87
N ASN A 193 -11.05 -6.01 18.40
CA ASN A 193 -10.33 -7.28 18.63
C ASN A 193 -9.96 -8.06 17.34
N GLU A 194 -10.54 -7.71 16.20
CA GLU A 194 -10.27 -8.40 14.94
C GLU A 194 -9.19 -7.69 14.11
N TYR A 195 -8.98 -6.39 14.36
CA TYR A 195 -7.87 -5.61 13.77
C TYR A 195 -6.53 -6.00 14.40
N GLU A 196 -6.50 -6.19 15.71
CA GLU A 196 -5.32 -6.61 16.47
C GLU A 196 -4.83 -7.99 15.99
N LYS A 197 -5.76 -8.93 15.72
CA LYS A 197 -5.43 -10.23 15.14
C LYS A 197 -4.87 -10.16 13.72
N VAL A 198 -5.35 -9.24 12.90
CA VAL A 198 -4.87 -9.10 11.50
C VAL A 198 -3.47 -8.51 11.48
N GLU A 199 -3.19 -7.55 12.38
CA GLU A 199 -1.86 -6.96 12.52
C GLU A 199 -0.87 -7.95 13.13
N GLU A 200 -1.29 -8.77 14.10
CA GLU A 200 -0.49 -9.87 14.64
C GLU A 200 -0.24 -10.97 13.60
N ASP A 201 -1.22 -11.30 12.78
CA ASP A 201 -1.06 -12.30 11.71
C ASP A 201 -0.11 -11.78 10.61
N GLU A 202 -0.18 -10.50 10.22
CA GLU A 202 0.79 -9.91 9.27
C GLU A 202 2.20 -9.83 9.85
N LEU A 203 2.36 -9.47 11.13
CA LEU A 203 3.66 -9.51 11.82
C LEU A 203 4.21 -10.93 11.92
N SER A 204 3.37 -11.90 12.26
CA SER A 204 3.79 -13.29 12.37
C SER A 204 4.16 -13.94 11.04
N ILE A 205 3.59 -13.46 9.93
CA ILE A 205 3.96 -13.90 8.58
C ILE A 205 5.31 -13.29 8.18
N CYS A 206 5.57 -12.03 8.52
CA CYS A 206 6.89 -11.39 8.32
C CYS A 206 7.98 -12.11 9.14
N ASP A 207 7.72 -12.39 10.43
CA ASP A 207 8.68 -13.10 11.30
C ASP A 207 8.97 -14.52 10.80
N LYS A 208 7.97 -15.24 10.29
CA LYS A 208 8.17 -16.57 9.69
C LYS A 208 8.96 -16.51 8.38
N HIS A 209 8.80 -15.46 7.60
CA HIS A 209 9.56 -15.30 6.35
C HIS A 209 11.02 -14.93 6.60
N ASP A 210 11.31 -14.21 7.69
CA ASP A 210 12.68 -13.86 8.06
C ASP A 210 13.42 -15.04 8.71
N VAL A 211 12.70 -15.97 9.37
CA VAL A 211 13.29 -17.19 9.96
C VAL A 211 13.60 -18.25 8.90
N ASP A 212 12.83 -18.33 7.80
CA ASP A 212 13.11 -19.28 6.71
C ASP A 212 14.28 -18.85 5.80
N PHE A 213 14.77 -17.59 5.91
CA PHE A 213 15.92 -17.14 5.11
C PHE A 213 17.28 -17.49 5.74
N ASP A 214 17.32 -17.89 7.02
CA ASP A 214 18.54 -18.24 7.75
C ASP A 214 18.79 -19.76 7.88
N GLN A 215 17.97 -20.58 7.22
CA GLN A 215 18.28 -22.00 7.07
C GLN A 215 18.72 -22.33 5.64
N PRO A 216 20.01 -22.58 5.42
CA PRO A 216 20.47 -23.17 4.15
C PRO A 216 20.20 -24.68 4.18
N GLU A 217 18.97 -25.09 4.11
CA GLU A 217 18.62 -26.48 3.76
C GLU A 217 18.54 -26.63 2.24
N SER A 218 19.69 -26.79 1.61
CA SER A 218 19.74 -27.48 0.35
C SER A 218 19.76 -28.99 0.67
N PRO A 219 18.80 -29.80 0.18
CA PRO A 219 18.79 -31.26 0.33
C PRO A 219 20.03 -31.95 -0.28
N ILE A 220 20.90 -31.18 -0.93
CA ILE A 220 22.10 -31.63 -1.62
C ILE A 220 23.26 -31.82 -0.62
N GLU A 221 23.35 -31.05 0.48
CA GLU A 221 24.44 -31.20 1.45
C GLU A 221 24.29 -32.41 2.34
N GLU A 222 23.08 -32.79 2.75
CA GLU A 222 22.87 -34.06 3.50
C GLU A 222 23.23 -35.29 2.67
N VAL A 223 22.90 -35.29 1.39
CA VAL A 223 23.23 -36.40 0.46
C VAL A 223 24.75 -36.48 0.24
N ILE A 224 25.47 -35.36 0.24
CA ILE A 224 26.93 -35.33 0.09
C ILE A 224 27.63 -35.80 1.36
N VAL A 225 27.15 -35.40 2.53
CA VAL A 225 27.71 -35.84 3.83
C VAL A 225 27.46 -37.33 4.08
N GLU A 226 26.28 -37.86 3.72
CA GLU A 226 25.96 -39.27 3.84
C GLU A 226 26.75 -40.12 2.86
N LYS A 227 26.95 -39.67 1.61
CA LYS A 227 27.84 -40.33 0.65
C LYS A 227 29.30 -40.32 1.07
N SER A 228 29.78 -39.23 1.70
CA SER A 228 31.16 -39.13 2.23
C SER A 228 31.37 -40.07 3.41
N LYS A 229 30.39 -40.24 4.31
CA LYS A 229 30.47 -41.21 5.42
C LYS A 229 30.42 -42.67 4.97
N ASN A 230 29.63 -43.01 3.96
CA ASN A 230 29.59 -44.33 3.40
C ASN A 230 30.86 -44.73 2.63
N SER A 231 31.48 -43.77 1.93
CA SER A 231 32.76 -43.98 1.23
C SER A 231 33.93 -44.18 2.20
N SER A 232 33.88 -43.56 3.40
CA SER A 232 34.91 -43.75 4.45
C SER A 232 34.80 -45.11 5.18
N ASN A 233 33.60 -45.71 5.23
CA ASN A 233 33.35 -47.02 5.82
C ASN A 233 33.72 -48.18 4.90
N GLU A 234 33.62 -48.03 3.56
CA GLU A 234 34.04 -49.06 2.61
C GLU A 234 35.56 -49.14 2.45
N GLY A 235 36.30 -48.09 2.81
CA GLY A 235 37.79 -48.06 2.74
C GLY A 235 38.45 -48.86 3.86
N ASN A 236 37.73 -49.24 4.94
CA ASN A 236 38.35 -49.87 6.11
C ASN A 236 38.15 -51.43 6.15
N ASN A 237 37.55 -52.02 5.12
CA ASN A 237 37.33 -53.47 5.00
C ASN A 237 38.06 -54.12 3.85
N ARG A 238 39.23 -53.61 3.50
CA ARG A 238 40.16 -54.34 2.60
C ARG A 238 41.14 -55.16 3.44
N GLU A 239 40.87 -56.45 3.58
CA GLU A 239 41.78 -57.45 4.10
C GLU A 239 43.08 -57.49 3.23
N PRO A 240 44.24 -57.77 3.85
CA PRO A 240 45.50 -57.83 3.11
C PRO A 240 45.56 -59.17 2.33
N LEU A 241 45.61 -59.08 1.02
CA LEU A 241 45.99 -60.13 0.13
C LEU A 241 47.47 -60.53 0.32
N SER A 242 47.72 -61.43 1.25
CA SER A 242 48.96 -62.20 1.29
C SER A 242 48.54 -63.69 1.29
N LYS A 243 48.66 -64.30 0.14
CA LYS A 243 48.96 -65.74 -0.12
C LYS A 243 48.39 -66.17 -1.47
N PHE A 244 49.22 -66.09 -2.45
CA PHE A 244 49.29 -67.13 -3.50
C PHE A 244 50.68 -67.03 -4.16
N GLN A 245 51.62 -67.83 -3.61
CA GLN A 245 52.73 -68.39 -4.39
C GLN A 245 52.31 -69.80 -4.83
N VAL A 246 52.28 -70.10 -6.02
CA VAL A 246 52.94 -71.20 -6.80
C VAL A 246 52.50 -71.07 -8.20
#